data_c4c99c99c31194e037fb7464760ffdbb
#
_entry.id   c4c99c99c31194e037fb7464760ffdbb
#
_cell.length_a   1.000
_cell.length_b   1.000
_cell.length_c   1.000
_cell.angle_alpha   90.00
_cell.angle_beta   90.00
_cell.angle_gamma   90.00
#
_symmetry.space_group_name_H-M   'P 1'
#
loop_
_entity.id
_entity.type
_entity.pdbx_description
1 polymer ?
#
loop_
_entity_poly.entity_id
_entity_poly.type
_entity_poly.pdbx_seq_one_letter_code
_entity_poly.pdbx_strand_id
1 'polypeptide(L)'
;ILQQNKIEKLPVVTNENKLVGLITFSDITKLKLKPIANKDKYGRLRVAAAIGVTDDSVERSTALIKSGVDAIVIDTAHGHTERVVGLLKELKKNNEDVDIVVGNIATSEAAKFLLEAGADGIKVGIGPGSICTTRIVAGVGVPQFSAILDVCKSINNKVPVIADGGIKY
;
A
#
# COMPACT_ATOMS: atom_id res chain seq x y z
N ILE A 1 -16.41 31.56 0.05
CA ILE A 1 -17.12 31.69 1.35
C ILE A 1 -16.09 31.68 2.49
N LEU A 2 -15.34 30.59 2.73
CA LEU A 2 -14.40 30.48 3.85
C LEU A 2 -13.37 31.62 3.89
N GLN A 3 -12.67 31.88 2.78
CA GLN A 3 -11.66 32.92 2.70
C GLN A 3 -12.25 34.33 2.81
N GLN A 4 -13.36 34.59 2.15
CA GLN A 4 -14.04 35.91 2.15
C GLN A 4 -14.57 36.29 3.53
N ASN A 5 -15.04 35.30 4.30
CA ASN A 5 -15.65 35.53 5.61
C ASN A 5 -14.66 35.22 6.77
N LYS A 6 -13.40 34.90 6.47
CA LYS A 6 -12.37 34.53 7.47
C LYS A 6 -12.82 33.39 8.39
N ILE A 7 -13.55 32.40 7.82
CA ILE A 7 -14.06 31.25 8.54
C ILE A 7 -13.14 30.05 8.26
N GLU A 8 -12.73 29.33 9.28
CA GLU A 8 -11.86 28.16 9.15
C GLU A 8 -12.61 26.85 8.90
N LYS A 9 -13.85 26.76 9.36
CA LYS A 9 -14.66 25.54 9.33
C LYS A 9 -16.09 25.86 8.91
N LEU A 10 -16.62 25.09 7.98
CA LEU A 10 -17.99 25.24 7.47
C LEU A 10 -18.73 23.91 7.63
N PRO A 11 -19.73 23.83 8.54
CA PRO A 11 -20.56 22.65 8.65
C PRO A 11 -21.47 22.50 7.42
N VAL A 12 -21.63 21.27 6.96
CA VAL A 12 -22.57 20.90 5.89
C VAL A 12 -23.77 20.23 6.55
N VAL A 13 -24.95 20.73 6.29
CA VAL A 13 -26.19 20.24 6.90
C VAL A 13 -27.20 19.86 5.83
N THR A 14 -28.14 18.99 6.15
CA THR A 14 -29.33 18.70 5.34
C THR A 14 -30.31 19.88 5.39
N ASN A 15 -31.35 19.81 4.56
CA ASN A 15 -32.47 20.80 4.62
C ASN A 15 -33.19 20.81 5.99
N GLU A 16 -33.02 19.73 6.77
CA GLU A 16 -33.57 19.59 8.12
C GLU A 16 -32.57 20.02 9.24
N ASN A 17 -31.47 20.73 8.86
CA ASN A 17 -30.40 21.15 9.75
C ASN A 17 -29.66 20.03 10.48
N LYS A 18 -29.66 18.79 9.97
CA LYS A 18 -28.83 17.70 10.51
C LYS A 18 -27.43 17.80 9.92
N LEU A 19 -26.41 17.74 10.76
CA LEU A 19 -25.00 17.77 10.38
C LEU A 19 -24.66 16.49 9.58
N VAL A 20 -24.12 16.65 8.35
CA VAL A 20 -23.73 15.56 7.47
C VAL A 20 -22.24 15.64 7.08
N GLY A 21 -21.58 16.77 7.34
CA GLY A 21 -20.18 16.92 7.01
C GLY A 21 -19.58 18.22 7.53
N LEU A 22 -18.27 18.35 7.34
CA LEU A 22 -17.50 19.55 7.70
C LEU A 22 -16.47 19.81 6.59
N ILE A 23 -16.42 21.05 6.12
CA ILE A 23 -15.40 21.52 5.18
C ILE A 23 -14.48 22.46 5.94
N THR A 24 -13.16 22.22 5.88
CA THR A 24 -12.20 23.11 6.53
C THR A 24 -11.33 23.85 5.52
N PHE A 25 -10.83 25.02 5.89
CA PHE A 25 -9.87 25.77 5.07
C PHE A 25 -8.58 24.96 4.85
N SER A 26 -8.16 24.17 5.84
CA SER A 26 -7.01 23.25 5.75
C SER A 26 -7.22 22.20 4.65
N ASP A 27 -8.42 21.62 4.51
CA ASP A 27 -8.69 20.60 3.48
C ASP A 27 -8.54 21.20 2.07
N ILE A 28 -9.09 22.41 1.85
CA ILE A 28 -8.97 23.14 0.59
C ILE A 28 -7.51 23.47 0.28
N THR A 29 -6.75 23.91 1.28
CA THR A 29 -5.33 24.25 1.13
C THR A 29 -4.50 22.99 0.79
N LYS A 30 -4.75 21.86 1.46
CA LYS A 30 -4.08 20.58 1.19
C LYS A 30 -4.36 20.06 -0.23
N LEU A 31 -5.57 20.29 -0.77
CA LEU A 31 -5.87 19.95 -2.16
C LEU A 31 -4.97 20.67 -3.15
N LYS A 32 -4.67 21.95 -2.90
CA LYS A 32 -3.77 22.74 -3.73
C LYS A 32 -2.30 22.38 -3.55
N LEU A 33 -1.88 22.11 -2.31
CA LEU A 33 -0.49 21.78 -1.99
C LEU A 33 -0.10 20.35 -2.37
N LYS A 34 -1.06 19.42 -2.40
CA LYS A 34 -0.83 17.99 -2.70
C LYS A 34 -1.80 17.50 -3.78
N PRO A 35 -1.69 18.00 -5.02
CA PRO A 35 -2.62 17.68 -6.10
C PRO A 35 -2.56 16.21 -6.53
N ILE A 36 -1.41 15.55 -6.34
CA ILE A 36 -1.16 14.15 -6.70
C ILE A 36 -1.48 13.16 -5.56
N ALA A 37 -2.07 13.61 -4.45
CA ALA A 37 -2.45 12.72 -3.37
C ALA A 37 -3.46 11.68 -3.85
N ASN A 38 -3.20 10.40 -3.53
CA ASN A 38 -4.06 9.28 -3.93
C ASN A 38 -5.38 9.34 -3.15
N LYS A 39 -6.48 9.60 -3.85
CA LYS A 39 -7.81 9.80 -3.27
C LYS A 39 -8.85 8.92 -3.95
N ASP A 40 -9.88 8.59 -3.20
CA ASP A 40 -11.06 7.93 -3.73
C ASP A 40 -11.99 8.94 -4.45
N LYS A 41 -13.10 8.44 -5.01
CA LYS A 41 -14.11 9.27 -5.69
C LYS A 41 -14.81 10.31 -4.80
N TYR A 42 -14.68 10.18 -3.49
CA TYR A 42 -15.22 11.12 -2.50
C TYR A 42 -14.16 12.12 -2.00
N GLY A 43 -12.93 12.06 -2.51
CA GLY A 43 -11.83 12.93 -2.09
C GLY A 43 -11.13 12.50 -0.82
N ARG A 44 -11.42 11.31 -0.25
CA ARG A 44 -10.74 10.76 0.92
C ARG A 44 -9.43 10.11 0.50
N LEU A 45 -8.38 10.24 1.32
CA LEU A 45 -7.12 9.55 1.09
C LEU A 45 -7.32 8.03 1.10
N ARG A 46 -6.78 7.36 0.10
CA ARG A 46 -6.73 5.90 0.11
C ARG A 46 -5.71 5.41 1.12
N VAL A 47 -6.03 4.30 1.77
CA VAL A 47 -5.21 3.69 2.83
C VAL A 47 -4.98 2.22 2.56
N ALA A 48 -3.76 1.76 2.86
CA ALA A 48 -3.42 0.35 2.85
C ALA A 48 -3.03 -0.10 4.26
N ALA A 49 -3.34 -1.35 4.60
CA ALA A 49 -2.96 -1.94 5.87
C ALA A 49 -2.04 -3.14 5.68
N ALA A 50 -0.97 -3.19 6.47
CA ALA A 50 -0.02 -4.29 6.43
C ALA A 50 -0.45 -5.45 7.34
N ILE A 51 -0.21 -6.65 6.85
CA ILE A 51 -0.36 -7.90 7.60
C ILE A 51 0.91 -8.76 7.46
N GLY A 52 1.20 -9.57 8.47
CA GLY A 52 2.21 -10.63 8.36
C GLY A 52 1.62 -11.91 7.76
N VAL A 53 2.37 -13.01 7.87
CA VAL A 53 1.92 -14.37 7.51
C VAL A 53 1.84 -15.20 8.79
N THR A 54 0.78 -14.97 9.54
CA THR A 54 0.44 -15.58 10.84
C THR A 54 -0.90 -16.30 10.75
N ASP A 55 -1.26 -17.09 11.72
CA ASP A 55 -2.48 -17.89 11.72
C ASP A 55 -3.77 -17.03 11.72
N ASP A 56 -3.68 -15.80 12.25
CA ASP A 56 -4.76 -14.82 12.30
C ASP A 56 -4.84 -13.88 11.06
N SER A 57 -3.96 -14.05 10.07
CA SER A 57 -3.82 -13.12 8.94
C SER A 57 -5.11 -12.97 8.13
N VAL A 58 -5.88 -14.04 7.93
CA VAL A 58 -7.13 -14.04 7.18
C VAL A 58 -8.23 -13.30 7.95
N GLU A 59 -8.36 -13.57 9.25
CA GLU A 59 -9.32 -12.90 10.12
C GLU A 59 -9.03 -11.41 10.21
N ARG A 60 -7.75 -11.05 10.45
CA ARG A 60 -7.26 -9.69 10.49
C ARG A 60 -7.53 -8.94 9.18
N SER A 61 -7.24 -9.55 8.03
CA SER A 61 -7.52 -8.97 6.72
C SER A 61 -8.99 -8.69 6.54
N THR A 62 -9.85 -9.63 6.90
CA THR A 62 -11.32 -9.48 6.83
C THR A 62 -11.80 -8.31 7.67
N ALA A 63 -11.28 -8.14 8.89
CA ALA A 63 -11.62 -7.02 9.76
C ALA A 63 -11.15 -5.67 9.18
N LEU A 64 -9.94 -5.62 8.61
CA LEU A 64 -9.39 -4.43 7.96
C LEU A 64 -10.22 -4.02 6.73
N ILE A 65 -10.59 -4.98 5.89
CA ILE A 65 -11.43 -4.75 4.71
C ILE A 65 -12.82 -4.23 5.10
N LYS A 66 -13.44 -4.82 6.13
CA LYS A 66 -14.70 -4.33 6.69
C LYS A 66 -14.58 -2.91 7.25
N SER A 67 -13.41 -2.53 7.73
CA SER A 67 -13.12 -1.17 8.21
C SER A 67 -12.86 -0.17 7.10
N GLY A 68 -12.82 -0.62 5.83
CA GLY A 68 -12.74 0.23 4.64
C GLY A 68 -11.32 0.54 4.17
N VAL A 69 -10.34 -0.36 4.35
CA VAL A 69 -9.04 -0.20 3.69
C VAL A 69 -9.18 -0.39 2.18
N ASP A 70 -8.39 0.34 1.41
CA ASP A 70 -8.39 0.25 -0.05
C ASP A 70 -7.47 -0.85 -0.58
N ALA A 71 -6.46 -1.24 0.20
CA ALA A 71 -5.54 -2.33 -0.15
C ALA A 71 -4.99 -3.05 1.09
N ILE A 72 -4.61 -4.31 0.92
CA ILE A 72 -3.86 -5.09 1.91
C ILE A 72 -2.40 -5.24 1.43
N VAL A 73 -1.46 -5.13 2.35
CA VAL A 73 -0.04 -5.37 2.08
C VAL A 73 0.41 -6.59 2.88
N ILE A 74 0.71 -7.70 2.19
CA ILE A 74 1.39 -8.84 2.81
C ILE A 74 2.87 -8.47 2.93
N ASP A 75 3.28 -8.08 4.13
CA ASP A 75 4.61 -7.53 4.42
C ASP A 75 5.45 -8.54 5.19
N THR A 76 6.50 -9.04 4.55
CA THR A 76 7.37 -10.08 5.09
C THR A 76 8.84 -9.77 4.84
N ALA A 77 9.73 -10.33 5.67
CA ALA A 77 11.17 -10.25 5.46
C ALA A 77 11.63 -11.00 4.20
N HIS A 78 10.85 -11.99 3.74
CA HIS A 78 11.13 -12.78 2.54
C HIS A 78 9.81 -13.23 1.89
N GLY A 79 9.38 -12.49 0.84
CA GLY A 79 8.10 -12.72 0.16
C GLY A 79 8.08 -13.95 -0.76
N HIS A 80 9.23 -14.48 -1.16
CA HIS A 80 9.33 -15.63 -2.07
C HIS A 80 9.18 -16.96 -1.33
N THR A 81 7.99 -17.24 -0.81
CA THR A 81 7.67 -18.48 -0.09
C THR A 81 6.27 -18.99 -0.43
N GLU A 82 6.08 -20.31 -0.41
CA GLU A 82 4.78 -20.95 -0.60
C GLU A 82 3.73 -20.48 0.42
N ARG A 83 4.15 -20.18 1.63
CA ARG A 83 3.28 -19.70 2.70
C ARG A 83 2.69 -18.32 2.37
N VAL A 84 3.48 -17.43 1.79
CA VAL A 84 3.02 -16.11 1.30
C VAL A 84 2.04 -16.27 0.15
N VAL A 85 2.35 -17.15 -0.81
CA VAL A 85 1.46 -17.43 -1.96
C VAL A 85 0.15 -18.07 -1.51
N GLY A 86 0.21 -18.99 -0.55
CA GLY A 86 -0.99 -19.60 0.03
C GLY A 86 -1.94 -18.54 0.61
N LEU A 87 -1.41 -17.63 1.44
CA LEU A 87 -2.19 -16.53 2.01
C LEU A 87 -2.72 -15.59 0.91
N LEU A 88 -1.89 -15.21 -0.07
CA LEU A 88 -2.31 -14.36 -1.19
C LEU A 88 -3.51 -14.95 -1.93
N LYS A 89 -3.42 -16.22 -2.32
CA LYS A 89 -4.50 -16.91 -3.05
C LYS A 89 -5.78 -17.00 -2.22
N GLU A 90 -5.67 -17.25 -0.93
CA GLU A 90 -6.82 -17.31 -0.02
C GLU A 90 -7.50 -15.95 0.10
N LEU A 91 -6.72 -14.87 0.27
CA LEU A 91 -7.25 -13.51 0.37
C LEU A 91 -7.90 -13.07 -0.94
N LYS A 92 -7.30 -13.35 -2.10
CA LYS A 92 -7.87 -13.02 -3.41
C LYS A 92 -9.19 -13.75 -3.66
N LYS A 93 -9.31 -15.02 -3.26
CA LYS A 93 -10.55 -15.79 -3.38
C LYS A 93 -11.70 -15.19 -2.58
N ASN A 94 -11.39 -14.62 -1.41
CA ASN A 94 -12.41 -14.10 -0.48
C ASN A 94 -12.71 -12.60 -0.71
N ASN A 95 -11.85 -11.86 -1.45
CA ASN A 95 -11.93 -10.40 -1.56
C ASN A 95 -11.45 -9.95 -2.94
N GLU A 96 -12.26 -10.17 -3.98
CA GLU A 96 -11.91 -9.87 -5.39
C GLU A 96 -11.71 -8.36 -5.65
N ASP A 97 -12.41 -7.51 -4.90
CA ASP A 97 -12.41 -6.04 -5.09
C ASP A 97 -11.28 -5.31 -4.35
N VAL A 98 -10.45 -6.02 -3.58
CA VAL A 98 -9.37 -5.40 -2.79
C VAL A 98 -8.02 -5.74 -3.38
N ASP A 99 -7.23 -4.70 -3.66
CA ASP A 99 -5.86 -4.86 -4.14
C ASP A 99 -4.96 -5.47 -3.06
N ILE A 100 -4.15 -6.46 -3.43
CA ILE A 100 -3.18 -7.10 -2.54
C ILE A 100 -1.77 -6.89 -3.06
N VAL A 101 -1.01 -6.10 -2.31
CA VAL A 101 0.42 -5.88 -2.53
C VAL A 101 1.22 -6.90 -1.73
N VAL A 102 2.25 -7.48 -2.31
CA VAL A 102 3.06 -8.51 -1.64
C VAL A 102 4.54 -8.14 -1.64
N GLY A 103 5.22 -8.35 -0.54
CA GLY A 103 6.65 -8.16 -0.39
C GLY A 103 7.21 -8.69 0.94
N ASN A 104 8.52 -8.52 1.20
CA ASN A 104 9.47 -7.90 0.29
C ASN A 104 10.19 -8.96 -0.53
N ILE A 105 10.56 -8.58 -1.72
CA ILE A 105 11.37 -9.39 -2.62
C ILE A 105 12.54 -8.57 -3.20
N ALA A 106 13.48 -9.23 -3.90
CA ALA A 106 14.58 -8.55 -4.57
C ALA A 106 14.97 -9.19 -5.92
N THR A 107 14.30 -10.26 -6.34
CA THR A 107 14.66 -11.02 -7.55
C THR A 107 13.51 -11.11 -8.56
N SER A 108 13.88 -11.28 -9.83
CA SER A 108 12.93 -11.48 -10.93
C SER A 108 12.12 -12.76 -10.80
N GLU A 109 12.71 -13.83 -10.29
CA GLU A 109 12.01 -15.11 -10.05
C GLU A 109 10.90 -14.93 -9.02
N ALA A 110 11.20 -14.27 -7.90
CA ALA A 110 10.20 -13.96 -6.88
C ALA A 110 9.06 -13.10 -7.41
N ALA A 111 9.39 -12.12 -8.26
CA ALA A 111 8.37 -11.25 -8.87
C ALA A 111 7.41 -12.03 -9.78
N LYS A 112 7.94 -12.91 -10.64
CA LYS A 112 7.11 -13.78 -11.50
C LYS A 112 6.24 -14.71 -10.66
N PHE A 113 6.81 -15.33 -9.63
CA PHE A 113 6.13 -16.24 -8.74
C PHE A 113 4.92 -15.58 -8.03
N LEU A 114 5.10 -14.36 -7.54
CA LEU A 114 4.02 -13.59 -6.90
C LEU A 114 2.97 -13.09 -7.91
N LEU A 115 3.41 -12.66 -9.09
CA LEU A 115 2.52 -12.22 -10.16
C LEU A 115 1.62 -13.37 -10.64
N GLU A 116 2.18 -14.57 -10.84
CA GLU A 116 1.43 -15.78 -11.23
C GLU A 116 0.45 -16.22 -10.14
N ALA A 117 0.75 -15.91 -8.88
CA ALA A 117 -0.14 -16.15 -7.76
C ALA A 117 -1.30 -15.14 -7.62
N GLY A 118 -1.27 -14.04 -8.41
CA GLY A 118 -2.33 -13.04 -8.45
C GLY A 118 -2.08 -11.79 -7.61
N ALA A 119 -0.82 -11.42 -7.32
CA ALA A 119 -0.51 -10.16 -6.67
C ALA A 119 -0.88 -8.95 -7.55
N ASP A 120 -1.54 -7.94 -6.98
CA ASP A 120 -1.91 -6.70 -7.66
C ASP A 120 -0.79 -5.64 -7.61
N GLY A 121 0.20 -5.84 -6.74
CA GLY A 121 1.41 -5.02 -6.63
C GLY A 121 2.53 -5.76 -5.93
N ILE A 122 3.77 -5.37 -6.21
CA ILE A 122 4.96 -6.02 -5.66
C ILE A 122 5.83 -5.00 -4.93
N LYS A 123 6.19 -5.32 -3.68
CA LYS A 123 7.07 -4.46 -2.86
C LYS A 123 8.49 -5.02 -2.87
N VAL A 124 9.45 -4.21 -3.33
CA VAL A 124 10.85 -4.57 -3.57
C VAL A 124 11.77 -3.89 -2.56
N GLY A 125 12.58 -4.70 -1.89
CA GLY A 125 13.60 -4.21 -0.97
C GLY A 125 13.99 -5.25 0.07
N ILE A 126 15.21 -5.80 -0.04
CA ILE A 126 15.82 -6.68 0.95
C ILE A 126 17.10 -6.01 1.47
N GLY A 127 17.01 -5.50 2.69
CA GLY A 127 18.12 -4.85 3.37
C GLY A 127 18.46 -3.40 2.98
N PRO A 128 17.70 -2.64 2.16
CA PRO A 128 18.11 -1.31 1.73
C PRO A 128 17.73 -0.19 2.71
N GLY A 129 16.88 -0.44 3.70
CA GLY A 129 16.40 0.57 4.64
C GLY A 129 17.54 1.22 5.43
N SER A 130 17.43 2.51 5.75
CA SER A 130 18.48 3.26 6.46
C SER A 130 18.77 2.74 7.86
N ILE A 131 17.77 2.13 8.51
CA ILE A 131 17.88 1.51 9.84
C ILE A 131 17.95 -0.02 9.78
N CYS A 132 17.96 -0.60 8.56
CA CYS A 132 17.93 -2.04 8.39
C CYS A 132 19.28 -2.68 8.71
N THR A 133 19.28 -3.68 9.59
CA THR A 133 20.48 -4.43 10.00
C THR A 133 20.67 -5.76 9.26
N THR A 134 19.75 -6.13 8.37
CA THR A 134 19.78 -7.43 7.65
C THR A 134 21.11 -7.66 6.92
N ARG A 135 21.63 -6.64 6.23
CA ARG A 135 22.92 -6.72 5.50
C ARG A 135 24.10 -6.93 6.45
N ILE A 136 24.06 -6.33 7.64
CA ILE A 136 25.15 -6.36 8.61
C ILE A 136 25.10 -7.67 9.39
N VAL A 137 23.92 -8.07 9.87
CA VAL A 137 23.75 -9.22 10.75
C VAL A 137 23.67 -10.53 9.97
N ALA A 138 22.88 -10.56 8.89
CA ALA A 138 22.64 -11.77 8.10
C ALA A 138 23.49 -11.85 6.81
N GLY A 139 24.16 -10.77 6.43
CA GLY A 139 24.90 -10.71 5.16
C GLY A 139 24.00 -10.78 3.91
N VAL A 140 22.69 -10.52 4.08
CA VAL A 140 21.70 -10.66 3.00
C VAL A 140 21.21 -9.29 2.56
N GLY A 141 21.15 -9.08 1.25
CA GLY A 141 20.63 -7.85 0.66
C GLY A 141 20.99 -7.73 -0.82
N VAL A 142 20.21 -6.93 -1.53
CA VAL A 142 20.46 -6.63 -2.94
C VAL A 142 20.50 -5.11 -3.10
N PRO A 143 21.39 -4.54 -3.94
CA PRO A 143 21.37 -3.13 -4.26
C PRO A 143 19.99 -2.73 -4.81
N GLN A 144 19.36 -1.73 -4.19
CA GLN A 144 17.93 -1.46 -4.40
C GLN A 144 17.59 -1.11 -5.85
N PHE A 145 18.40 -0.27 -6.48
CA PHE A 145 18.16 0.12 -7.87
C PHE A 145 18.24 -1.08 -8.84
N SER A 146 19.22 -1.97 -8.64
CA SER A 146 19.35 -3.21 -9.42
C SER A 146 18.15 -4.12 -9.22
N ALA A 147 17.73 -4.34 -7.98
CA ALA A 147 16.55 -5.16 -7.67
C ALA A 147 15.29 -4.63 -8.36
N ILE A 148 15.06 -3.30 -8.32
CA ILE A 148 13.90 -2.67 -8.97
C ILE A 148 13.96 -2.87 -10.49
N LEU A 149 15.12 -2.62 -11.11
CA LEU A 149 15.29 -2.80 -12.57
C LEU A 149 15.00 -4.23 -13.00
N ASP A 150 15.55 -5.21 -12.28
CA ASP A 150 15.38 -6.62 -12.63
C ASP A 150 13.93 -7.07 -12.47
N VAL A 151 13.28 -6.66 -11.37
CA VAL A 151 11.86 -6.94 -11.13
C VAL A 151 11.00 -6.29 -12.22
N CYS A 152 11.14 -5.00 -12.47
CA CYS A 152 10.32 -4.29 -13.47
C CYS A 152 10.46 -4.92 -14.87
N LYS A 153 11.68 -5.26 -15.29
CA LYS A 153 11.93 -5.95 -16.58
C LYS A 153 11.24 -7.31 -16.63
N SER A 154 11.29 -8.07 -15.52
CA SER A 154 10.80 -9.45 -15.48
C SER A 154 9.28 -9.57 -15.56
N ILE A 155 8.56 -8.63 -14.99
CA ILE A 155 7.09 -8.61 -14.97
C ILE A 155 6.49 -7.74 -16.09
N ASN A 156 7.34 -7.06 -16.87
CA ASN A 156 6.92 -6.22 -18.01
C ASN A 156 5.82 -5.19 -17.61
N ASN A 157 5.97 -4.56 -16.45
CA ASN A 157 5.05 -3.57 -15.90
C ASN A 157 3.57 -4.02 -15.79
N LYS A 158 3.31 -5.31 -15.66
CA LYS A 158 1.94 -5.84 -15.52
C LYS A 158 1.26 -5.39 -14.25
N VAL A 159 2.02 -5.17 -13.18
CA VAL A 159 1.55 -4.65 -11.89
C VAL A 159 2.50 -3.57 -11.39
N PRO A 160 2.03 -2.64 -10.51
CA PRO A 160 2.90 -1.64 -9.89
C PRO A 160 4.02 -2.28 -9.05
N VAL A 161 5.19 -1.64 -9.08
CA VAL A 161 6.33 -1.98 -8.23
C VAL A 161 6.55 -0.86 -7.23
N ILE A 162 6.61 -1.22 -5.95
CA ILE A 162 6.88 -0.30 -4.85
C ILE A 162 8.34 -0.47 -4.43
N ALA A 163 9.13 0.60 -4.57
CA ALA A 163 10.50 0.65 -4.07
C ALA A 163 10.49 0.96 -2.57
N ASP A 164 10.87 -0.02 -1.76
CA ASP A 164 10.86 0.10 -0.30
C ASP A 164 12.26 0.34 0.25
N GLY A 165 12.55 1.59 0.56
CA GLY A 165 13.83 2.03 1.10
C GLY A 165 14.98 2.15 0.10
N GLY A 166 16.11 2.71 0.56
CA GLY A 166 17.40 2.74 -0.16
C GLY A 166 17.54 3.80 -1.26
N ILE A 167 16.48 4.49 -1.65
CA ILE A 167 16.52 5.60 -2.63
C ILE A 167 16.40 6.91 -1.87
N LYS A 168 17.40 7.78 -2.03
CA LYS A 168 17.46 9.06 -1.31
C LYS A 168 17.28 10.28 -2.21
N TYR A 169 17.58 10.14 -3.51
CA TYR A 169 17.56 11.22 -4.50
C TYR A 169 16.97 10.72 -5.81
#